data_719d950bfed2c3e6f65a43e2047217a5
#
_entry.id   719d950bfed2c3e6f65a43e2047217a5
#
_cell.length_a   1.000
_cell.length_b   1.000
_cell.length_c   1.000
_cell.angle_alpha   90.00
_cell.angle_beta   90.00
_cell.angle_gamma   90.00
#
_symmetry.space_group_name_H-M   'P 1'
#
loop_
_entity.id
_entity.type
_entity.pdbx_description
1 polymer ?
#
loop_
_entity_poly.entity_id
_entity_poly.type
_entity_poly.pdbx_seq_one_letter_code
_entity_poly.pdbx_strand_id
1 'polypeptide(L)'
;MRRYGIWLTAATVSLLGTQVLGFAMAWVAAGRGGAFAGLVLTAINLPRVLLLLAGGAVADRVGARRVMIIADVAMTVLMLGLAGAALTWGEQPWLLLGAALAVGVVDAFYLPSSGSLPRLLVRGPALARALSARQLAGQFVAFTGPPLGAVVVASAGIAAAALGNAATFALMAVVLLGLRLPVPALGERPPAGGFWRQAFDGVRTAAADRVLRPALVLTAAAAAFLLPVSGLLVPLLARQRQWPAEAGGAVAGALAMGTAVVAVTVLVRGAARRPGAAAITGLMIAGGAVAALAVAPGVPVALGAGLVAGLGTGLFSAHIAPLVLGSAPGTHLARIQAVLVLVQSVPLLVTNNVLGGLADAGSASVVLMICAGALGVATTVTAVRSDLPAARAADAPLPAAAG
;
A
#
# COMPACT_ATOMS: atom_id res chain seq x y z
N MET A 1 -0.38 -17.69 21.18
CA MET A 1 0.81 -17.06 20.57
C MET A 1 1.49 -17.95 19.52
N ARG A 2 1.75 -19.24 19.78
CA ARG A 2 2.45 -20.13 18.81
C ARG A 2 1.74 -20.20 17.43
N ARG A 3 0.40 -20.40 17.41
CA ARG A 3 -0.38 -20.44 16.14
C ARG A 3 -0.32 -19.12 15.38
N TYR A 4 -0.35 -17.99 16.09
CA TYR A 4 -0.19 -16.68 15.50
C TYR A 4 1.21 -16.49 14.91
N GLY A 5 2.27 -16.91 15.61
CA GLY A 5 3.64 -16.84 15.09
C GLY A 5 3.80 -17.63 13.79
N ILE A 6 3.31 -18.86 13.71
CA ILE A 6 3.35 -19.69 12.49
C ILE A 6 2.64 -18.99 11.34
N TRP A 7 1.42 -18.47 11.58
CA TRP A 7 0.69 -17.71 10.58
C TRP A 7 1.42 -16.44 10.15
N LEU A 8 1.96 -15.65 11.11
CA LEU A 8 2.65 -14.41 10.82
C LEU A 8 3.90 -14.66 9.97
N THR A 9 4.68 -15.68 10.28
CA THR A 9 5.86 -16.06 9.48
C THR A 9 5.46 -16.41 8.04
N ALA A 10 4.47 -17.29 7.86
CA ALA A 10 3.99 -17.65 6.53
C ALA A 10 3.41 -16.45 5.77
N ALA A 11 2.64 -15.60 6.45
CA ALA A 11 2.09 -14.37 5.88
C ALA A 11 3.20 -13.37 5.47
N THR A 12 4.27 -13.27 6.26
CA THR A 12 5.44 -12.42 5.94
C THR A 12 6.17 -12.94 4.70
N VAL A 13 6.37 -14.26 4.60
CA VAL A 13 7.01 -14.90 3.43
C VAL A 13 6.14 -14.73 2.19
N SER A 14 4.83 -14.94 2.30
CA SER A 14 3.88 -14.72 1.19
C SER A 14 3.85 -13.26 0.72
N LEU A 15 3.83 -12.31 1.67
CA LEU A 15 3.90 -10.89 1.36
C LEU A 15 5.23 -10.52 0.69
N LEU A 16 6.35 -11.13 1.12
CA LEU A 16 7.66 -10.92 0.48
C LEU A 16 7.65 -11.40 -0.97
N GLY A 17 7.12 -12.60 -1.25
CA GLY A 17 6.96 -13.10 -2.61
C GLY A 17 6.13 -12.15 -3.48
N THR A 18 5.04 -11.61 -2.93
CA THR A 18 4.19 -10.62 -3.62
C THR A 18 4.94 -9.32 -3.93
N GLN A 19 5.76 -8.82 -3.00
CA GLN A 19 6.56 -7.61 -3.22
C GLN A 19 7.69 -7.83 -4.25
N VAL A 20 8.33 -9.01 -4.22
CA VAL A 20 9.32 -9.43 -5.22
C VAL A 20 8.70 -9.46 -6.62
N LEU A 21 7.57 -10.13 -6.78
CA LEU A 21 6.84 -10.18 -8.05
C LEU A 21 6.32 -8.79 -8.46
N GLY A 22 5.80 -8.01 -7.52
CA GLY A 22 5.30 -6.65 -7.78
C GLY A 22 6.37 -5.75 -8.40
N PHE A 23 7.59 -5.78 -7.83
CA PHE A 23 8.72 -5.06 -8.43
C PHE A 23 9.10 -5.63 -9.81
N ALA A 24 9.17 -6.96 -9.96
CA ALA A 24 9.48 -7.60 -11.25
C ALA A 24 8.47 -7.21 -12.35
N MET A 25 7.18 -7.22 -12.04
CA MET A 25 6.12 -6.77 -12.97
C MET A 25 6.27 -5.29 -13.32
N ALA A 26 6.52 -4.42 -12.33
CA ALA A 26 6.73 -2.99 -12.55
C ALA A 26 7.97 -2.73 -13.42
N TRP A 27 9.06 -3.45 -13.19
CA TRP A 27 10.29 -3.35 -13.96
C TRP A 27 10.12 -3.78 -15.42
N VAL A 28 9.47 -4.91 -15.66
CA VAL A 28 9.20 -5.42 -17.02
C VAL A 28 8.22 -4.49 -17.74
N ALA A 29 7.18 -4.01 -17.04
CA ALA A 29 6.23 -3.05 -17.59
C ALA A 29 6.89 -1.71 -17.94
N ALA A 30 7.76 -1.19 -17.07
CA ALA A 30 8.54 0.04 -17.32
C ALA A 30 9.45 -0.07 -18.55
N GLY A 31 9.95 -1.27 -18.87
CA GLY A 31 10.72 -1.52 -20.09
C GLY A 31 9.92 -1.36 -21.39
N ARG A 32 8.59 -1.28 -21.30
CA ARG A 32 7.65 -1.09 -22.43
C ARG A 32 7.04 0.29 -22.50
N GLY A 33 7.47 1.19 -21.61
CA GLY A 33 7.00 2.55 -21.52
C GLY A 33 6.12 2.81 -20.30
N GLY A 34 5.94 4.09 -20.02
CA GLY A 34 5.21 4.56 -18.83
C GLY A 34 3.71 4.33 -18.92
N ALA A 35 3.10 4.53 -20.09
CA ALA A 35 1.68 4.27 -20.31
C ALA A 35 1.33 2.79 -20.04
N PHE A 36 2.16 1.88 -20.54
CA PHE A 36 1.96 0.46 -20.27
C PHE A 36 2.17 0.10 -18.79
N ALA A 37 3.20 0.65 -18.16
CA ALA A 37 3.43 0.46 -16.73
C ALA A 37 2.26 1.00 -15.88
N GLY A 38 1.75 2.18 -16.21
CA GLY A 38 0.55 2.74 -15.58
C GLY A 38 -0.69 1.86 -15.75
N LEU A 39 -0.88 1.29 -16.95
CA LEU A 39 -1.98 0.38 -17.25
C LEU A 39 -1.89 -0.93 -16.43
N VAL A 40 -0.70 -1.51 -16.28
CA VAL A 40 -0.47 -2.72 -15.45
C VAL A 40 -0.83 -2.44 -13.98
N LEU A 41 -0.39 -1.31 -13.42
CA LEU A 41 -0.74 -0.93 -12.05
C LEU A 41 -2.24 -0.66 -11.88
N THR A 42 -2.88 -0.06 -12.87
CA THR A 42 -4.33 0.14 -12.87
C THR A 42 -5.07 -1.20 -12.97
N ALA A 43 -4.57 -2.13 -13.77
CA ALA A 43 -5.14 -3.48 -13.89
C ALA A 43 -5.12 -4.25 -12.56
N ILE A 44 -4.11 -4.04 -11.70
CA ILE A 44 -4.10 -4.59 -10.33
C ILE A 44 -5.12 -3.85 -9.43
N ASN A 45 -5.13 -2.52 -9.48
CA ASN A 45 -5.90 -1.73 -8.52
C ASN A 45 -7.41 -1.66 -8.85
N LEU A 46 -7.79 -1.67 -10.12
CA LEU A 46 -9.19 -1.53 -10.54
C LEU A 46 -10.09 -2.66 -9.99
N PRO A 47 -9.78 -3.96 -10.21
CA PRO A 47 -10.59 -5.04 -9.64
C PRO A 47 -10.58 -4.99 -8.11
N ARG A 48 -9.44 -4.65 -7.48
CA ARG A 48 -9.32 -4.51 -6.04
C ARG A 48 -10.30 -3.48 -5.50
N VAL A 49 -10.41 -2.29 -6.10
CA VAL A 49 -11.33 -1.23 -5.67
C VAL A 49 -12.79 -1.63 -5.88
N LEU A 50 -13.11 -2.20 -7.05
CA LEU A 50 -14.48 -2.56 -7.40
C LEU A 50 -15.02 -3.74 -6.59
N LEU A 51 -14.18 -4.74 -6.32
CA LEU A 51 -14.59 -6.00 -5.72
C LEU A 51 -14.30 -6.11 -4.22
N LEU A 52 -13.58 -5.14 -3.62
CA LEU A 52 -13.18 -5.17 -2.19
C LEU A 52 -14.36 -5.42 -1.26
N LEU A 53 -15.50 -4.86 -1.57
CA LEU A 53 -16.73 -4.99 -0.79
C LEU A 53 -17.37 -6.35 -0.93
N ALA A 54 -17.42 -6.85 -2.16
CA ALA A 54 -17.87 -8.21 -2.43
C ALA A 54 -16.96 -9.21 -1.70
N GLY A 55 -15.64 -8.96 -1.70
CA GLY A 55 -14.66 -9.74 -0.96
C GLY A 55 -14.92 -9.77 0.55
N GLY A 56 -15.20 -8.61 1.16
CA GLY A 56 -15.59 -8.52 2.57
C GLY A 56 -16.87 -9.31 2.88
N ALA A 57 -17.92 -9.10 2.08
CA ALA A 57 -19.20 -9.81 2.26
C ALA A 57 -19.07 -11.35 2.08
N VAL A 58 -18.23 -11.79 1.16
CA VAL A 58 -17.91 -13.22 0.97
C VAL A 58 -17.12 -13.75 2.17
N ALA A 59 -16.13 -12.98 2.67
CA ALA A 59 -15.35 -13.37 3.85
C ALA A 59 -16.23 -13.54 5.10
N ASP A 60 -17.24 -12.68 5.28
CA ASP A 60 -18.19 -12.77 6.40
C ASP A 60 -19.12 -14.00 6.30
N ARG A 61 -19.51 -14.38 5.07
CA ARG A 61 -20.44 -15.52 4.84
C ARG A 61 -19.72 -16.88 4.83
N VAL A 62 -18.60 -16.95 4.14
CA VAL A 62 -17.85 -18.20 3.89
C VAL A 62 -16.83 -18.46 5.00
N GLY A 63 -16.40 -17.40 5.67
CA GLY A 63 -15.36 -17.42 6.70
C GLY A 63 -13.97 -17.06 6.13
N ALA A 64 -13.30 -16.13 6.81
CA ALA A 64 -12.01 -15.55 6.37
C ALA A 64 -10.95 -16.62 6.02
N ARG A 65 -10.84 -17.69 6.82
CA ARG A 65 -9.88 -18.77 6.57
C ARG A 65 -10.12 -19.47 5.23
N ARG A 66 -11.38 -19.82 4.92
CA ARG A 66 -11.71 -20.52 3.67
C ARG A 66 -11.43 -19.63 2.46
N VAL A 67 -11.81 -18.35 2.54
CA VAL A 67 -11.55 -17.37 1.48
C VAL A 67 -10.04 -17.23 1.25
N MET A 68 -9.22 -17.14 2.31
CA MET A 68 -7.78 -17.07 2.17
C MET A 68 -7.19 -18.34 1.55
N ILE A 69 -7.61 -19.54 1.95
CA ILE A 69 -7.12 -20.80 1.35
C ILE A 69 -7.44 -20.83 -0.16
N ILE A 70 -8.69 -20.50 -0.54
CA ILE A 70 -9.09 -20.46 -1.95
C ILE A 70 -8.25 -19.44 -2.71
N ALA A 71 -8.05 -18.26 -2.15
CA ALA A 71 -7.24 -17.21 -2.74
C ALA A 71 -5.77 -17.62 -2.91
N ASP A 72 -5.16 -18.22 -1.88
CA ASP A 72 -3.76 -18.68 -1.94
C ASP A 72 -3.58 -19.81 -2.98
N VAL A 73 -4.53 -20.75 -3.08
CA VAL A 73 -4.51 -21.79 -4.13
C VAL A 73 -4.69 -21.16 -5.52
N ALA A 74 -5.64 -20.23 -5.69
CA ALA A 74 -5.85 -19.52 -6.93
C ALA A 74 -4.60 -18.75 -7.35
N MET A 75 -3.96 -18.04 -6.42
CA MET A 75 -2.70 -17.32 -6.67
C MET A 75 -1.56 -18.28 -7.01
N THR A 76 -1.47 -19.44 -6.35
CA THR A 76 -0.47 -20.46 -6.71
C THR A 76 -0.63 -20.90 -8.15
N VAL A 77 -1.85 -21.28 -8.57
CA VAL A 77 -2.14 -21.70 -9.95
C VAL A 77 -1.87 -20.57 -10.93
N LEU A 78 -2.32 -19.36 -10.62
CA LEU A 78 -2.09 -18.17 -11.44
C LEU A 78 -0.60 -17.89 -11.66
N MET A 79 0.20 -17.96 -10.60
CA MET A 79 1.64 -17.70 -10.66
C MET A 79 2.39 -18.82 -11.40
N LEU A 80 1.99 -20.07 -11.26
CA LEU A 80 2.52 -21.18 -12.07
C LEU A 80 2.16 -21.02 -13.56
N GLY A 81 0.93 -20.59 -13.84
CA GLY A 81 0.48 -20.27 -15.19
C GLY A 81 1.27 -19.10 -15.79
N LEU A 82 1.50 -18.03 -15.03
CA LEU A 82 2.31 -16.88 -15.45
C LEU A 82 3.76 -17.31 -15.76
N ALA A 83 4.36 -18.10 -14.86
CA ALA A 83 5.72 -18.59 -15.05
C ALA A 83 5.84 -19.49 -16.31
N GLY A 84 4.95 -20.47 -16.46
CA GLY A 84 4.92 -21.34 -17.64
C GLY A 84 4.71 -20.55 -18.94
N ALA A 85 3.77 -19.60 -18.94
CA ALA A 85 3.51 -18.75 -20.09
C ALA A 85 4.70 -17.83 -20.42
N ALA A 86 5.36 -17.26 -19.40
CA ALA A 86 6.54 -16.42 -19.60
C ALA A 86 7.74 -17.22 -20.17
N LEU A 87 7.89 -18.48 -19.77
CA LEU A 87 8.94 -19.37 -20.29
C LEU A 87 8.68 -19.81 -21.75
N THR A 88 7.40 -19.96 -22.15
CA THR A 88 7.04 -20.45 -23.49
C THR A 88 6.86 -19.33 -24.51
N TRP A 89 6.25 -18.22 -24.12
CA TRP A 89 5.90 -17.11 -25.03
C TRP A 89 6.69 -15.82 -24.72
N GLY A 90 7.56 -15.82 -23.71
CA GLY A 90 8.27 -14.64 -23.27
C GLY A 90 7.36 -13.67 -22.50
N GLU A 91 7.88 -12.48 -22.25
CA GLU A 91 7.23 -11.43 -21.46
C GLU A 91 6.20 -10.66 -22.30
N GLN A 92 5.15 -11.28 -22.75
CA GLN A 92 4.13 -10.64 -23.59
C GLN A 92 3.28 -9.61 -22.82
N PRO A 93 2.90 -8.47 -23.45
CA PRO A 93 2.09 -7.43 -22.79
C PRO A 93 0.75 -7.95 -22.26
N TRP A 94 0.04 -8.76 -23.05
CA TRP A 94 -1.25 -9.33 -22.65
C TRP A 94 -1.14 -10.27 -21.45
N LEU A 95 0.01 -10.97 -21.32
CA LEU A 95 0.27 -11.85 -20.21
C LEU A 95 0.43 -11.07 -18.89
N LEU A 96 1.18 -9.95 -18.92
CA LEU A 96 1.34 -9.06 -17.78
C LEU A 96 0.00 -8.43 -17.36
N LEU A 97 -0.79 -7.96 -18.32
CA LEU A 97 -2.10 -7.36 -18.05
C LEU A 97 -3.08 -8.39 -17.49
N GLY A 98 -3.12 -9.60 -18.08
CA GLY A 98 -3.96 -10.68 -17.59
C GLY A 98 -3.60 -11.10 -16.17
N ALA A 99 -2.30 -11.26 -15.88
CA ALA A 99 -1.81 -11.55 -14.53
C ALA A 99 -2.13 -10.42 -13.55
N ALA A 100 -1.94 -9.16 -13.95
CA ALA A 100 -2.24 -7.98 -13.13
C ALA A 100 -3.73 -7.92 -12.73
N LEU A 101 -4.63 -8.11 -13.71
CA LEU A 101 -6.08 -8.17 -13.47
C LEU A 101 -6.44 -9.32 -12.51
N ALA A 102 -5.91 -10.51 -12.76
CA ALA A 102 -6.20 -11.68 -11.94
C ALA A 102 -5.68 -11.53 -10.50
N VAL A 103 -4.47 -10.97 -10.31
CA VAL A 103 -3.94 -10.60 -9.00
C VAL A 103 -4.88 -9.62 -8.30
N GLY A 104 -5.33 -8.57 -8.99
CA GLY A 104 -6.25 -7.57 -8.43
C GLY A 104 -7.59 -8.17 -7.99
N VAL A 105 -8.14 -9.13 -8.77
CA VAL A 105 -9.37 -9.86 -8.40
C VAL A 105 -9.14 -10.68 -7.13
N VAL A 106 -8.07 -11.48 -7.06
CA VAL A 106 -7.80 -12.34 -5.89
C VAL A 106 -7.53 -11.49 -4.65
N ASP A 107 -6.76 -10.42 -4.77
CA ASP A 107 -6.45 -9.49 -3.69
C ASP A 107 -7.71 -8.85 -3.09
N ALA A 108 -8.72 -8.57 -3.90
CA ALA A 108 -9.98 -7.99 -3.42
C ALA A 108 -10.69 -8.87 -2.38
N PHE A 109 -10.55 -10.18 -2.47
CA PHE A 109 -11.09 -11.16 -1.52
C PHE A 109 -10.11 -11.48 -0.38
N TYR A 110 -8.81 -11.51 -0.69
CA TYR A 110 -7.77 -11.85 0.27
C TYR A 110 -7.57 -10.78 1.34
N LEU A 111 -7.51 -9.49 0.95
CA LEU A 111 -7.16 -8.39 1.85
C LEU A 111 -8.12 -8.26 3.06
N PRO A 112 -9.46 -8.21 2.90
CA PRO A 112 -10.37 -8.12 4.03
C PRO A 112 -10.30 -9.36 4.92
N SER A 113 -10.11 -10.55 4.32
CA SER A 113 -10.00 -11.81 5.04
C SER A 113 -8.73 -11.85 5.91
N SER A 114 -7.58 -11.47 5.35
CA SER A 114 -6.30 -11.45 6.06
C SER A 114 -6.27 -10.43 7.20
N GLY A 115 -6.99 -9.31 7.05
CA GLY A 115 -7.11 -8.27 8.06
C GLY A 115 -7.82 -8.73 9.34
N SER A 116 -8.76 -9.66 9.24
CA SER A 116 -9.54 -10.19 10.37
C SER A 116 -8.81 -11.29 11.16
N LEU A 117 -7.86 -11.99 10.54
CA LEU A 117 -7.24 -13.19 11.11
C LEU A 117 -6.49 -12.99 12.44
N PRO A 118 -5.74 -11.88 12.67
CA PRO A 118 -5.11 -11.64 13.97
C PRO A 118 -6.09 -11.67 15.14
N ARG A 119 -7.29 -11.12 14.97
CA ARG A 119 -8.35 -11.10 16.00
C ARG A 119 -8.95 -12.46 16.27
N LEU A 120 -8.91 -13.38 15.29
CA LEU A 120 -9.36 -14.77 15.45
C LEU A 120 -8.32 -15.63 16.18
N LEU A 121 -7.03 -15.31 16.02
CA LEU A 121 -5.93 -16.07 16.59
C LEU A 121 -5.50 -15.59 17.98
N VAL A 122 -5.67 -14.28 18.27
CA VAL A 122 -5.17 -13.65 19.50
C VAL A 122 -6.27 -12.77 20.10
N ARG A 123 -6.48 -12.89 21.42
CA ARG A 123 -7.46 -12.10 22.19
C ARG A 123 -6.78 -11.33 23.31
N GLY A 124 -7.49 -10.33 23.85
CA GLY A 124 -7.06 -9.56 25.01
C GLY A 124 -5.80 -8.70 24.75
N PRO A 125 -5.00 -8.40 25.79
CA PRO A 125 -3.86 -7.48 25.69
C PRO A 125 -2.76 -7.92 24.72
N ALA A 126 -2.70 -9.22 24.37
CA ALA A 126 -1.76 -9.75 23.41
C ALA A 126 -2.07 -9.36 21.96
N LEU A 127 -3.31 -8.92 21.65
CA LEU A 127 -3.71 -8.50 20.31
C LEU A 127 -2.94 -7.27 19.85
N ALA A 128 -2.73 -6.30 20.71
CA ALA A 128 -1.96 -5.10 20.37
C ALA A 128 -0.52 -5.47 19.93
N ARG A 129 0.15 -6.35 20.70
CA ARG A 129 1.49 -6.87 20.33
C ARG A 129 1.47 -7.64 19.00
N ALA A 130 0.43 -8.43 18.76
CA ALA A 130 0.27 -9.18 17.52
C ALA A 130 0.13 -8.24 16.30
N LEU A 131 -0.69 -7.19 16.40
CA LEU A 131 -0.86 -6.18 15.34
C LEU A 131 0.43 -5.40 15.10
N SER A 132 1.15 -5.01 16.16
CA SER A 132 2.46 -4.35 16.04
C SER A 132 3.49 -5.25 15.35
N ALA A 133 3.56 -6.54 15.71
CA ALA A 133 4.45 -7.50 15.05
C ALA A 133 4.12 -7.64 13.55
N ARG A 134 2.82 -7.70 13.19
CA ARG A 134 2.39 -7.72 11.78
C ARG A 134 2.82 -6.45 11.04
N GLN A 135 2.67 -5.28 11.67
CA GLN A 135 3.07 -4.01 11.08
C GLN A 135 4.59 -3.96 10.83
N LEU A 136 5.39 -4.38 11.80
CA LEU A 136 6.86 -4.46 11.65
C LEU A 136 7.26 -5.44 10.56
N ALA A 137 6.63 -6.62 10.48
CA ALA A 137 6.86 -7.58 9.41
C ALA A 137 6.53 -6.97 8.03
N GLY A 138 5.43 -6.22 7.92
CA GLY A 138 5.06 -5.49 6.70
C GLY A 138 6.12 -4.45 6.28
N GLN A 139 6.66 -3.68 7.24
CA GLN A 139 7.73 -2.71 6.96
C GLN A 139 9.03 -3.39 6.51
N PHE A 140 9.39 -4.51 7.17
CA PHE A 140 10.55 -5.30 6.76
C PHE A 140 10.41 -5.80 5.32
N VAL A 141 9.25 -6.33 4.97
CA VAL A 141 8.96 -6.81 3.61
C VAL A 141 8.96 -5.67 2.59
N ALA A 142 8.38 -4.51 2.92
CA ALA A 142 8.38 -3.35 2.03
C ALA A 142 9.81 -2.86 1.73
N PHE A 143 10.72 -2.96 2.72
CA PHE A 143 12.13 -2.59 2.57
C PHE A 143 12.90 -3.63 1.75
N THR A 144 12.73 -4.92 2.04
CA THR A 144 13.54 -6.00 1.43
C THR A 144 12.98 -6.48 0.09
N GLY A 145 11.67 -6.39 -0.11
CA GLY A 145 10.98 -6.92 -1.30
C GLY A 145 11.46 -6.33 -2.62
N PRO A 146 11.45 -5.00 -2.82
CA PRO A 146 11.89 -4.41 -4.08
C PRO A 146 13.35 -4.70 -4.45
N PRO A 147 14.35 -4.61 -3.55
CA PRO A 147 15.71 -5.02 -3.86
C PRO A 147 15.84 -6.51 -4.25
N LEU A 148 15.17 -7.41 -3.51
CA LEU A 148 15.15 -8.83 -3.86
C LEU A 148 14.46 -9.07 -5.20
N GLY A 149 13.35 -8.38 -5.47
CA GLY A 149 12.65 -8.44 -6.75
C GLY A 149 13.51 -7.99 -7.92
N ALA A 150 14.31 -6.96 -7.69
CA ALA A 150 15.28 -6.46 -8.67
C ALA A 150 16.37 -7.49 -9.01
N VAL A 151 16.95 -8.10 -7.99
CA VAL A 151 17.95 -9.17 -8.17
C VAL A 151 17.34 -10.36 -8.91
N VAL A 152 16.14 -10.81 -8.50
CA VAL A 152 15.46 -11.95 -9.13
C VAL A 152 15.13 -11.65 -10.59
N VAL A 153 14.57 -10.49 -10.90
CA VAL A 153 14.20 -10.17 -12.28
C VAL A 153 15.42 -9.94 -13.17
N ALA A 154 16.50 -9.40 -12.62
CA ALA A 154 17.76 -9.20 -13.38
C ALA A 154 18.48 -10.52 -13.67
N SER A 155 18.49 -11.47 -12.72
CA SER A 155 19.24 -12.72 -12.86
C SER A 155 18.46 -13.85 -13.51
N ALA A 156 17.15 -13.93 -13.28
CA ALA A 156 16.31 -15.09 -13.63
C ALA A 156 14.95 -14.73 -14.27
N GLY A 157 14.70 -13.43 -14.50
CA GLY A 157 13.48 -12.94 -15.16
C GLY A 157 12.19 -13.05 -14.32
N ILE A 158 11.09 -12.63 -14.94
CA ILE A 158 9.78 -12.61 -14.29
C ILE A 158 9.24 -14.02 -13.97
N ALA A 159 9.63 -15.04 -14.76
CA ALA A 159 9.21 -16.42 -14.53
C ALA A 159 9.70 -16.92 -13.16
N ALA A 160 10.95 -16.64 -12.78
CA ALA A 160 11.50 -17.00 -11.48
C ALA A 160 10.81 -16.27 -10.34
N ALA A 161 10.51 -14.98 -10.51
CA ALA A 161 9.74 -14.20 -9.53
C ALA A 161 8.33 -14.80 -9.33
N ALA A 162 7.67 -15.21 -10.41
CA ALA A 162 6.37 -15.86 -10.37
C ALA A 162 6.42 -17.24 -9.70
N LEU A 163 7.42 -18.08 -10.02
CA LEU A 163 7.63 -19.38 -9.36
C LEU A 163 7.88 -19.24 -7.85
N GLY A 164 8.77 -18.31 -7.48
CA GLY A 164 9.03 -18.01 -6.08
C GLY A 164 7.76 -17.56 -5.34
N ASN A 165 6.96 -16.71 -5.96
CA ASN A 165 5.70 -16.26 -5.38
C ASN A 165 4.65 -17.38 -5.31
N ALA A 166 4.57 -18.28 -6.32
CA ALA A 166 3.74 -19.47 -6.27
C ALA A 166 4.08 -20.35 -5.06
N ALA A 167 5.37 -20.58 -4.81
CA ALA A 167 5.83 -21.36 -3.66
C ALA A 167 5.42 -20.72 -2.33
N THR A 168 5.49 -19.39 -2.22
CA THR A 168 5.08 -18.68 -0.99
C THR A 168 3.57 -18.74 -0.74
N PHE A 169 2.74 -18.66 -1.77
CA PHE A 169 1.29 -18.85 -1.65
C PHE A 169 0.93 -20.29 -1.33
N ALA A 170 1.58 -21.29 -1.95
CA ALA A 170 1.40 -22.70 -1.63
C ALA A 170 1.76 -22.98 -0.15
N LEU A 171 2.87 -22.42 0.35
CA LEU A 171 3.24 -22.49 1.75
C LEU A 171 2.15 -21.90 2.66
N MET A 172 1.62 -20.74 2.31
CA MET A 172 0.57 -20.08 3.08
C MET A 172 -0.71 -20.91 3.10
N ALA A 173 -1.13 -21.48 1.96
CA ALA A 173 -2.28 -22.39 1.87
C ALA A 173 -2.11 -23.62 2.79
N VAL A 174 -0.93 -24.26 2.76
CA VAL A 174 -0.62 -25.41 3.64
C VAL A 174 -0.69 -25.02 5.11
N VAL A 175 -0.11 -23.89 5.49
CA VAL A 175 -0.17 -23.38 6.87
C VAL A 175 -1.63 -23.12 7.29
N LEU A 176 -2.44 -22.49 6.44
CA LEU A 176 -3.85 -22.24 6.74
C LEU A 176 -4.66 -23.53 6.83
N LEU A 177 -4.36 -24.55 6.03
CA LEU A 177 -4.99 -25.87 6.13
C LEU A 177 -4.67 -26.56 7.46
N GLY A 178 -3.46 -26.40 7.97
CA GLY A 178 -3.03 -26.95 9.28
C GLY A 178 -3.55 -26.15 10.48
N LEU A 179 -3.95 -24.89 10.31
CA LEU A 179 -4.43 -24.04 11.40
C LEU A 179 -5.91 -24.35 11.72
N ARG A 180 -6.16 -24.89 12.91
CA ARG A 180 -7.52 -25.03 13.45
C ARG A 180 -7.93 -23.69 14.06
N LEU A 181 -8.78 -22.93 13.37
CA LEU A 181 -9.37 -21.69 13.91
C LEU A 181 -10.68 -22.03 14.64
N PRO A 182 -11.00 -21.31 15.73
CA PRO A 182 -12.34 -21.33 16.28
C PRO A 182 -13.34 -20.92 15.19
N VAL A 183 -14.45 -21.63 15.09
CA VAL A 183 -15.56 -21.19 14.22
C VAL A 183 -16.01 -19.84 14.76
N PRO A 184 -16.02 -18.75 13.95
CA PRO A 184 -16.57 -17.49 14.40
C PRO A 184 -18.03 -17.73 14.79
N ALA A 185 -18.44 -17.33 15.99
CA ALA A 185 -19.85 -17.09 16.22
C ALA A 185 -20.33 -16.14 15.11
N LEU A 186 -21.43 -16.48 14.45
CA LEU A 186 -22.03 -15.63 13.41
C LEU A 186 -22.14 -14.21 13.98
N GLY A 187 -21.21 -13.35 13.58
CA GLY A 187 -21.12 -11.98 14.05
C GLY A 187 -22.37 -11.20 13.65
N GLU A 188 -22.67 -10.15 14.40
CA GLU A 188 -23.74 -9.21 14.10
C GLU A 188 -23.67 -8.82 12.62
N ARG A 189 -24.82 -8.91 11.94
CA ARG A 189 -24.94 -8.52 10.55
C ARG A 189 -24.41 -7.09 10.36
N PRO A 190 -23.58 -6.85 9.32
CA PRO A 190 -23.19 -5.49 8.99
C PRO A 190 -24.43 -4.60 8.92
N PRO A 191 -24.39 -3.37 9.43
CA PRO A 191 -25.55 -2.48 9.39
C PRO A 191 -26.08 -2.37 7.97
N ALA A 192 -27.41 -2.49 7.83
CA ALA A 192 -28.11 -2.43 6.55
C ALA A 192 -27.92 -1.05 5.92
N GLY A 193 -27.03 -0.99 4.92
CA GLY A 193 -26.72 0.20 4.14
C GLY A 193 -25.53 -0.12 3.26
N GLY A 194 -25.70 -0.07 1.93
CA GLY A 194 -24.61 -0.39 1.02
C GLY A 194 -23.40 0.52 1.29
N PHE A 195 -22.21 0.00 1.13
CA PHE A 195 -20.93 0.71 1.32
C PHE A 195 -20.89 2.08 0.61
N TRP A 196 -21.34 2.16 -0.61
CA TRP A 196 -21.39 3.41 -1.36
C TRP A 196 -22.20 4.48 -0.64
N ARG A 197 -23.34 4.10 -0.05
CA ARG A 197 -24.15 5.03 0.75
C ARG A 197 -23.41 5.46 2.02
N GLN A 198 -22.77 4.52 2.71
CA GLN A 198 -21.95 4.82 3.89
C GLN A 198 -20.73 5.67 3.53
N ALA A 199 -20.09 5.40 2.39
CA ALA A 199 -18.97 6.18 1.87
C ALA A 199 -19.40 7.60 1.50
N PHE A 200 -20.53 7.78 0.80
CA PHE A 200 -21.07 9.10 0.47
C PHE A 200 -21.46 9.91 1.73
N ASP A 201 -22.10 9.26 2.70
CA ASP A 201 -22.42 9.89 3.98
C ASP A 201 -21.13 10.27 4.74
N GLY A 202 -20.10 9.41 4.68
CA GLY A 202 -18.79 9.66 5.25
C GLY A 202 -18.08 10.85 4.59
N VAL A 203 -18.11 10.93 3.26
CA VAL A 203 -17.54 12.07 2.50
C VAL A 203 -18.25 13.36 2.88
N ARG A 204 -19.59 13.36 2.96
CA ARG A 204 -20.36 14.55 3.35
C ARG A 204 -20.02 15.01 4.77
N THR A 205 -19.91 14.09 5.70
CA THR A 205 -19.51 14.37 7.09
C THR A 205 -18.09 14.92 7.16
N ALA A 206 -17.16 14.30 6.45
CA ALA A 206 -15.75 14.72 6.42
C ALA A 206 -15.56 16.07 5.70
N ALA A 207 -16.36 16.37 4.68
CA ALA A 207 -16.29 17.64 3.95
C ALA A 207 -16.74 18.84 4.80
N ALA A 208 -17.58 18.62 5.80
CA ALA A 208 -18.05 19.64 6.73
C ALA A 208 -17.08 19.90 7.90
N ASP A 209 -16.17 18.97 8.17
CA ASP A 209 -15.25 19.06 9.30
C ASP A 209 -13.96 19.82 8.93
N ARG A 210 -13.54 20.76 9.79
CA ARG A 210 -12.40 21.66 9.57
C ARG A 210 -11.05 20.95 9.63
N VAL A 211 -10.95 19.78 10.27
CA VAL A 211 -9.72 18.98 10.39
C VAL A 211 -9.74 17.81 9.40
N LEU A 212 -10.86 17.10 9.29
CA LEU A 212 -10.98 15.93 8.41
C LEU A 212 -10.84 16.30 6.93
N ARG A 213 -11.49 17.36 6.49
CA ARG A 213 -11.43 17.81 5.09
C ARG A 213 -9.99 18.05 4.61
N PRO A 214 -9.17 18.91 5.24
CA PRO A 214 -7.79 19.12 4.80
C PRO A 214 -6.91 17.87 4.97
N ALA A 215 -7.14 17.04 5.99
CA ALA A 215 -6.42 15.78 6.16
C ALA A 215 -6.70 14.80 5.02
N LEU A 216 -7.95 14.68 4.56
CA LEU A 216 -8.33 13.85 3.42
C LEU A 216 -7.80 14.40 2.10
N VAL A 217 -7.77 15.74 1.92
CA VAL A 217 -7.16 16.36 0.73
C VAL A 217 -5.66 16.04 0.66
N LEU A 218 -4.92 16.15 1.77
CA LEU A 218 -3.51 15.76 1.80
C LEU A 218 -3.33 14.26 1.55
N THR A 219 -4.22 13.41 2.08
CA THR A 219 -4.19 11.98 1.83
C THR A 219 -4.43 11.65 0.36
N ALA A 220 -5.38 12.35 -0.29
CA ALA A 220 -5.62 12.24 -1.73
C ALA A 220 -4.40 12.68 -2.56
N ALA A 221 -3.79 13.81 -2.19
CA ALA A 221 -2.58 14.30 -2.85
C ALA A 221 -1.40 13.33 -2.70
N ALA A 222 -1.19 12.77 -1.50
CA ALA A 222 -0.17 11.75 -1.28
C ALA A 222 -0.47 10.49 -2.09
N ALA A 223 -1.72 10.03 -2.16
CA ALA A 223 -2.11 8.89 -2.98
C ALA A 223 -1.89 9.14 -4.47
N ALA A 224 -2.23 10.33 -4.95
CA ALA A 224 -2.11 10.70 -6.36
C ALA A 224 -0.66 10.88 -6.82
N PHE A 225 0.21 11.47 -5.99
CA PHE A 225 1.52 11.97 -6.44
C PHE A 225 2.71 11.35 -5.69
N LEU A 226 2.52 10.71 -4.54
CA LEU A 226 3.59 10.09 -3.78
C LEU A 226 3.59 8.55 -3.91
N LEU A 227 2.43 7.90 -3.87
CA LEU A 227 2.36 6.44 -4.01
C LEU A 227 2.88 5.93 -5.37
N PRO A 228 2.61 6.60 -6.53
CA PRO A 228 3.17 6.16 -7.82
C PRO A 228 4.70 6.26 -7.90
N VAL A 229 5.36 7.00 -7.00
CA VAL A 229 6.82 7.19 -7.07
C VAL A 229 7.56 5.86 -7.00
N SER A 230 7.26 5.02 -6.01
CA SER A 230 7.98 3.76 -5.80
C SER A 230 7.62 2.68 -6.83
N GLY A 231 6.34 2.57 -7.19
CA GLY A 231 5.84 1.48 -8.04
C GLY A 231 5.86 1.77 -9.54
N LEU A 232 5.84 3.05 -9.94
CA LEU A 232 5.80 3.47 -11.34
C LEU A 232 7.06 4.28 -11.73
N LEU A 233 7.29 5.40 -11.03
CA LEU A 233 8.26 6.40 -11.49
C LEU A 233 9.71 6.00 -11.21
N VAL A 234 10.02 5.30 -10.12
CA VAL A 234 11.38 4.79 -9.83
C VAL A 234 11.82 3.75 -10.87
N PRO A 235 11.05 2.70 -11.20
CA PRO A 235 11.39 1.80 -12.30
C PRO A 235 11.55 2.50 -13.65
N LEU A 236 10.67 3.46 -13.99
CA LEU A 236 10.77 4.24 -15.23
C LEU A 236 12.01 5.12 -15.25
N LEU A 237 12.32 5.83 -14.17
CA LEU A 237 13.53 6.65 -14.05
C LEU A 237 14.78 5.81 -14.22
N ALA A 238 14.86 4.65 -13.56
CA ALA A 238 15.99 3.75 -13.67
C ALA A 238 16.17 3.24 -15.11
N ARG A 239 15.08 2.86 -15.79
CA ARG A 239 15.11 2.46 -17.20
C ARG A 239 15.58 3.60 -18.12
N GLN A 240 15.03 4.80 -17.97
CA GLN A 240 15.39 5.94 -18.80
C GLN A 240 16.85 6.38 -18.60
N ARG A 241 17.38 6.18 -17.39
CA ARG A 241 18.78 6.49 -17.05
C ARG A 241 19.74 5.33 -17.27
N GLN A 242 19.27 4.24 -17.87
CA GLN A 242 20.08 3.04 -18.10
C GLN A 242 20.69 2.45 -16.80
N TRP A 243 20.02 2.66 -15.66
CA TRP A 243 20.44 2.04 -14.40
C TRP A 243 20.02 0.57 -14.37
N PRO A 244 20.80 -0.31 -13.75
CA PRO A 244 20.41 -1.70 -13.58
C PRO A 244 19.19 -1.84 -12.68
N ALA A 245 18.48 -2.96 -12.77
CA ALA A 245 17.26 -3.22 -12.00
C ALA A 245 17.51 -3.11 -10.49
N GLU A 246 18.67 -3.57 -10.05
CA GLU A 246 19.12 -3.55 -8.65
C GLU A 246 19.17 -2.12 -8.08
N ALA A 247 19.59 -1.15 -8.90
CA ALA A 247 19.59 0.26 -8.52
C ALA A 247 18.15 0.77 -8.31
N GLY A 248 17.22 0.45 -9.23
CA GLY A 248 15.80 0.79 -9.07
C GLY A 248 15.18 0.15 -7.82
N GLY A 249 15.46 -1.13 -7.61
CA GLY A 249 15.00 -1.84 -6.41
C GLY A 249 15.59 -1.28 -5.12
N ALA A 250 16.87 -0.91 -5.12
CA ALA A 250 17.54 -0.30 -3.97
C ALA A 250 16.96 1.07 -3.63
N VAL A 251 16.62 1.92 -4.63
CA VAL A 251 15.96 3.22 -4.40
C VAL A 251 14.57 3.02 -3.81
N ALA A 252 13.78 2.07 -4.32
CA ALA A 252 12.47 1.73 -3.76
C ALA A 252 12.58 1.19 -2.33
N GLY A 253 13.60 0.35 -2.07
CA GLY A 253 13.92 -0.15 -0.72
C GLY A 253 14.34 0.97 0.23
N ALA A 254 15.17 1.92 -0.21
CA ALA A 254 15.60 3.07 0.58
C ALA A 254 14.39 3.94 1.02
N LEU A 255 13.40 4.14 0.13
CA LEU A 255 12.15 4.82 0.45
C LEU A 255 11.38 4.05 1.55
N ALA A 256 11.23 2.74 1.40
CA ALA A 256 10.57 1.93 2.41
C ALA A 256 11.33 1.92 3.75
N MET A 257 12.68 1.92 3.71
CA MET A 257 13.52 2.03 4.92
C MET A 257 13.25 3.35 5.66
N GLY A 258 13.23 4.47 4.95
CA GLY A 258 12.92 5.77 5.56
C GLY A 258 11.56 5.77 6.27
N THR A 259 10.55 5.18 5.63
CA THR A 259 9.21 5.00 6.22
C THR A 259 9.26 4.14 7.48
N ALA A 260 10.00 3.02 7.45
CA ALA A 260 10.15 2.11 8.58
C ALA A 260 10.87 2.78 9.77
N VAL A 261 11.92 3.57 9.52
CA VAL A 261 12.65 4.31 10.56
C VAL A 261 11.70 5.24 11.33
N VAL A 262 10.84 5.98 10.63
CA VAL A 262 9.86 6.86 11.29
C VAL A 262 8.81 6.03 12.04
N ALA A 263 8.32 4.94 11.47
CA ALA A 263 7.34 4.07 12.13
C ALA A 263 7.89 3.53 13.46
N VAL A 264 9.15 3.07 13.48
CA VAL A 264 9.84 2.63 14.70
C VAL A 264 10.04 3.79 15.67
N THR A 265 10.44 4.96 15.18
CA THR A 265 10.64 6.15 16.03
C THR A 265 9.34 6.56 16.72
N VAL A 266 8.23 6.58 16.00
CA VAL A 266 6.90 6.89 16.56
C VAL A 266 6.44 5.82 17.55
N LEU A 267 6.76 4.55 17.27
CA LEU A 267 6.44 3.44 18.19
C LEU A 267 7.18 3.59 19.55
N VAL A 268 8.45 4.01 19.51
CA VAL A 268 9.30 4.14 20.71
C VAL A 268 9.08 5.45 21.46
N ARG A 269 8.97 6.56 20.74
CA ARG A 269 8.90 7.92 21.31
C ARG A 269 7.49 8.49 21.41
N GLY A 270 6.50 7.82 20.80
CA GLY A 270 5.14 8.32 20.66
C GLY A 270 4.96 9.25 19.47
N ALA A 271 3.69 9.58 19.19
CA ALA A 271 3.34 10.53 18.13
C ALA A 271 3.69 11.97 18.52
N ALA A 272 3.89 12.82 17.51
CA ALA A 272 4.16 14.24 17.72
C ALA A 272 2.98 14.93 18.42
N ARG A 273 3.27 15.92 19.26
CA ARG A 273 2.24 16.73 19.97
C ARG A 273 1.31 17.49 19.02
N ARG A 274 1.77 17.80 17.81
CA ARG A 274 1.01 18.45 16.72
C ARG A 274 1.01 17.54 15.49
N PRO A 275 0.14 16.51 15.45
CA PRO A 275 0.15 15.52 14.36
C PRO A 275 -0.14 16.13 12.99
N GLY A 276 -0.98 17.16 12.91
CA GLY A 276 -1.26 17.84 11.65
C GLY A 276 -0.03 18.57 11.09
N ALA A 277 0.72 19.28 11.94
CA ALA A 277 1.97 19.94 11.54
C ALA A 277 3.03 18.90 11.12
N ALA A 278 3.17 17.80 11.87
CA ALA A 278 4.09 16.71 11.53
C ALA A 278 3.75 16.07 10.16
N ALA A 279 2.45 15.85 9.88
CA ALA A 279 2.01 15.32 8.60
C ALA A 279 2.34 16.28 7.43
N ILE A 280 2.05 17.57 7.57
CA ILE A 280 2.38 18.58 6.56
C ILE A 280 3.89 18.64 6.31
N THR A 281 4.70 18.74 7.37
CA THR A 281 6.17 18.75 7.27
C THR A 281 6.67 17.48 6.60
N GLY A 282 6.12 16.31 6.96
CA GLY A 282 6.46 15.04 6.34
C GLY A 282 6.22 15.04 4.84
N LEU A 283 5.07 15.53 4.39
CA LEU A 283 4.72 15.58 2.97
C LEU A 283 5.56 16.62 2.20
N MET A 284 5.93 17.74 2.84
CA MET A 284 6.88 18.71 2.26
C MET A 284 8.27 18.10 2.08
N ILE A 285 8.79 17.39 3.09
CA ILE A 285 10.07 16.67 3.01
C ILE A 285 10.01 15.64 1.88
N ALA A 286 8.93 14.85 1.80
CA ALA A 286 8.76 13.85 0.75
C ALA A 286 8.73 14.50 -0.64
N GLY A 287 7.99 15.61 -0.82
CA GLY A 287 7.93 16.34 -2.08
C GLY A 287 9.29 16.90 -2.50
N GLY A 288 10.04 17.52 -1.58
CA GLY A 288 11.40 18.02 -1.84
C GLY A 288 12.37 16.89 -2.20
N ALA A 289 12.26 15.74 -1.53
CA ALA A 289 13.08 14.57 -1.83
C ALA A 289 12.71 13.93 -3.19
N VAL A 290 11.43 13.93 -3.58
CA VAL A 290 10.99 13.50 -4.92
C VAL A 290 11.57 14.42 -6.00
N ALA A 291 11.63 15.75 -5.75
CA ALA A 291 12.31 16.69 -6.64
C ALA A 291 13.83 16.40 -6.73
N ALA A 292 14.48 16.12 -5.60
CA ALA A 292 15.89 15.73 -5.58
C ALA A 292 16.14 14.42 -6.36
N LEU A 293 15.22 13.44 -6.24
CA LEU A 293 15.26 12.19 -7.02
C LEU A 293 15.16 12.46 -8.52
N ALA A 294 14.31 13.41 -8.94
CA ALA A 294 14.13 13.78 -10.34
C ALA A 294 15.44 14.27 -11.00
N VAL A 295 16.26 14.99 -10.26
CA VAL A 295 17.51 15.59 -10.74
C VAL A 295 18.77 14.83 -10.27
N ALA A 296 18.61 13.68 -9.61
CA ALA A 296 19.73 12.92 -9.07
C ALA A 296 20.75 12.55 -10.17
N PRO A 297 22.02 12.93 -10.07
CA PRO A 297 23.01 12.68 -11.11
C PRO A 297 23.43 11.19 -11.20
N GLY A 298 23.17 10.42 -10.16
CA GLY A 298 23.52 9.00 -10.10
C GLY A 298 22.82 8.28 -8.96
N VAL A 299 23.04 6.96 -8.92
CA VAL A 299 22.41 6.05 -7.96
C VAL A 299 22.62 6.44 -6.49
N PRO A 300 23.84 6.86 -6.04
CA PRO A 300 24.03 7.22 -4.62
C PRO A 300 23.14 8.39 -4.16
N VAL A 301 23.00 9.42 -5.00
CA VAL A 301 22.10 10.56 -4.69
C VAL A 301 20.64 10.12 -4.74
N ALA A 302 20.28 9.27 -5.69
CA ALA A 302 18.93 8.71 -5.77
C ALA A 302 18.57 7.86 -4.54
N LEU A 303 19.50 7.09 -3.99
CA LEU A 303 19.32 6.34 -2.73
C LEU A 303 19.08 7.29 -1.55
N GLY A 304 19.90 8.34 -1.43
CA GLY A 304 19.71 9.37 -0.40
C GLY A 304 18.37 10.08 -0.52
N ALA A 305 17.98 10.48 -1.73
CA ALA A 305 16.68 11.09 -2.02
C ALA A 305 15.53 10.14 -1.70
N GLY A 306 15.65 8.85 -2.08
CA GLY A 306 14.66 7.81 -1.74
C GLY A 306 14.49 7.65 -0.24
N LEU A 307 15.59 7.57 0.52
CA LEU A 307 15.56 7.49 1.98
C LEU A 307 14.84 8.69 2.61
N VAL A 308 15.18 9.92 2.18
CA VAL A 308 14.55 11.16 2.67
C VAL A 308 13.08 11.22 2.28
N ALA A 309 12.73 10.81 1.06
CA ALA A 309 11.33 10.70 0.64
C ALA A 309 10.55 9.72 1.54
N GLY A 310 11.19 8.61 1.91
CA GLY A 310 10.64 7.64 2.85
C GLY A 310 10.45 8.19 4.26
N LEU A 311 11.43 8.93 4.78
CA LEU A 311 11.30 9.62 6.08
C LEU A 311 10.10 10.58 6.08
N GLY A 312 9.96 11.39 5.02
CA GLY A 312 8.82 12.28 4.85
C GLY A 312 7.48 11.55 4.76
N THR A 313 7.44 10.47 3.96
CA THR A 313 6.25 9.60 3.82
C THR A 313 5.86 8.97 5.15
N GLY A 314 6.83 8.45 5.89
CA GLY A 314 6.63 7.87 7.22
C GLY A 314 6.08 8.90 8.21
N LEU A 315 6.64 10.12 8.22
CA LEU A 315 6.20 11.19 9.10
C LEU A 315 4.75 11.61 8.76
N PHE A 316 4.40 11.70 7.48
CA PHE A 316 3.03 11.93 7.03
C PHE A 316 2.09 10.82 7.49
N SER A 317 2.36 9.57 7.12
CA SER A 317 1.46 8.44 7.33
C SER A 317 1.25 8.11 8.80
N ALA A 318 2.31 8.19 9.61
CA ALA A 318 2.25 7.90 11.05
C ALA A 318 1.39 8.91 11.84
N HIS A 319 1.16 10.11 11.30
CA HIS A 319 0.41 11.15 12.01
C HIS A 319 -0.96 11.44 11.39
N ILE A 320 -1.11 11.33 10.06
CA ILE A 320 -2.38 11.66 9.41
C ILE A 320 -3.47 10.62 9.66
N ALA A 321 -3.15 9.32 9.61
CA ALA A 321 -4.15 8.27 9.78
C ALA A 321 -4.73 8.23 11.20
N PRO A 322 -3.94 8.29 12.30
CA PRO A 322 -4.48 8.41 13.65
C PRO A 322 -5.29 9.70 13.86
N LEU A 323 -4.87 10.82 13.25
CA LEU A 323 -5.61 12.09 13.35
C LEU A 323 -6.99 11.95 12.72
N VAL A 324 -7.09 11.41 11.50
CA VAL A 324 -8.37 11.21 10.79
C VAL A 324 -9.29 10.25 11.54
N LEU A 325 -8.75 9.14 12.05
CA LEU A 325 -9.54 8.15 12.80
C LEU A 325 -9.91 8.65 14.19
N GLY A 326 -9.07 9.42 14.85
CA GLY A 326 -9.29 9.99 16.18
C GLY A 326 -10.31 11.15 16.18
N SER A 327 -10.41 11.89 15.07
CA SER A 327 -11.40 12.97 14.90
C SER A 327 -12.78 12.45 14.49
N ALA A 328 -12.91 11.15 14.18
CA ALA A 328 -14.17 10.55 13.78
C ALA A 328 -15.05 10.25 15.01
N PRO A 329 -16.35 10.69 15.04
CA PRO A 329 -17.29 10.22 16.04
C PRO A 329 -17.37 8.68 16.03
N GLY A 330 -17.42 8.03 17.19
CA GLY A 330 -17.38 6.56 17.31
C GLY A 330 -18.41 5.83 16.45
N THR A 331 -19.58 6.43 16.22
CA THR A 331 -20.67 5.92 15.36
C THR A 331 -20.34 6.00 13.85
N HIS A 332 -19.32 6.78 13.44
CA HIS A 332 -18.95 7.03 12.04
C HIS A 332 -17.58 6.44 11.64
N LEU A 333 -16.90 5.74 12.54
CA LEU A 333 -15.55 5.23 12.32
C LEU A 333 -15.44 4.35 11.05
N ALA A 334 -16.39 3.45 10.84
CA ALA A 334 -16.43 2.59 9.65
C ALA A 334 -16.61 3.40 8.36
N ARG A 335 -17.43 4.47 8.41
CA ARG A 335 -17.65 5.36 7.26
C ARG A 335 -16.40 6.15 6.91
N ILE A 336 -15.71 6.71 7.91
CA ILE A 336 -14.45 7.44 7.71
C ILE A 336 -13.36 6.51 7.20
N GLN A 337 -13.30 5.27 7.68
CA GLN A 337 -12.36 4.26 7.16
C GLN A 337 -12.64 3.91 5.70
N ALA A 338 -13.91 3.81 5.30
CA ALA A 338 -14.30 3.62 3.90
C ALA A 338 -13.87 4.80 3.01
N VAL A 339 -14.06 6.04 3.51
CA VAL A 339 -13.61 7.25 2.82
C VAL A 339 -12.10 7.26 2.65
N LEU A 340 -11.34 6.90 3.68
CA LEU A 340 -9.86 6.79 3.60
C LEU A 340 -9.42 5.81 2.50
N VAL A 341 -10.04 4.64 2.42
CA VAL A 341 -9.74 3.65 1.37
C VAL A 341 -10.04 4.21 -0.01
N LEU A 342 -11.18 4.88 -0.20
CA LEU A 342 -11.53 5.51 -1.48
C LEU A 342 -10.55 6.63 -1.85
N VAL A 343 -10.24 7.51 -0.91
CA VAL A 343 -9.34 8.64 -1.11
C VAL A 343 -7.91 8.19 -1.45
N GLN A 344 -7.50 7.02 -0.96
CA GLN A 344 -6.20 6.44 -1.31
C GLN A 344 -6.21 5.66 -2.63
N SER A 345 -7.32 5.03 -3.00
CA SER A 345 -7.36 4.10 -4.13
C SER A 345 -7.85 4.72 -5.42
N VAL A 346 -8.87 5.58 -5.36
CA VAL A 346 -9.48 6.18 -6.57
C VAL A 346 -8.49 7.07 -7.33
N PRO A 347 -7.70 7.95 -6.69
CA PRO A 347 -6.72 8.74 -7.43
C PRO A 347 -5.72 7.89 -8.21
N LEU A 348 -5.28 6.75 -7.66
CA LEU A 348 -4.32 5.86 -8.31
C LEU A 348 -4.80 5.30 -9.65
N LEU A 349 -6.12 5.07 -9.81
CA LEU A 349 -6.69 4.57 -11.06
C LEU A 349 -6.50 5.57 -12.22
N VAL A 350 -6.52 6.86 -11.90
CA VAL A 350 -6.33 7.94 -12.87
C VAL A 350 -4.84 8.30 -12.98
N THR A 351 -4.18 8.55 -11.84
CA THR A 351 -2.83 9.11 -11.84
C THR A 351 -1.78 8.14 -12.37
N ASN A 352 -1.91 6.82 -12.14
CA ASN A 352 -0.98 5.86 -12.73
C ASN A 352 -0.95 5.95 -14.27
N ASN A 353 -2.11 6.08 -14.92
CA ASN A 353 -2.19 6.19 -16.38
C ASN A 353 -1.73 7.57 -16.87
N VAL A 354 -2.15 8.64 -16.19
CA VAL A 354 -1.77 10.01 -16.57
C VAL A 354 -0.27 10.22 -16.42
N LEU A 355 0.29 9.86 -15.25
CA LEU A 355 1.72 10.00 -14.97
C LEU A 355 2.57 9.09 -15.85
N GLY A 356 2.09 7.87 -16.14
CA GLY A 356 2.74 6.95 -17.08
C GLY A 356 2.78 7.52 -18.49
N GLY A 357 1.65 8.00 -19.02
CA GLY A 357 1.58 8.64 -20.33
C GLY A 357 2.41 9.91 -20.44
N LEU A 358 2.45 10.74 -19.39
CA LEU A 358 3.32 11.92 -19.33
C LEU A 358 4.80 11.55 -19.33
N ALA A 359 5.18 10.42 -18.70
CA ALA A 359 6.56 9.92 -18.70
C ALA A 359 7.01 9.43 -20.08
N ASP A 360 6.08 8.95 -20.91
CA ASP A 360 6.37 8.58 -22.31
C ASP A 360 6.45 9.82 -23.21
N ALA A 361 5.60 10.80 -23.00
CA ALA A 361 5.61 12.05 -23.78
C ALA A 361 6.80 12.96 -23.46
N GLY A 362 7.37 12.83 -22.25
CA GLY A 362 8.49 13.62 -21.77
C GLY A 362 9.57 12.74 -21.12
N SER A 363 9.66 12.79 -19.80
CA SER A 363 10.57 11.92 -19.03
C SER A 363 10.04 11.66 -17.63
N ALA A 364 10.49 10.57 -17.01
CA ALA A 364 10.18 10.26 -15.61
C ALA A 364 10.66 11.38 -14.66
N SER A 365 11.78 12.05 -15.00
CA SER A 365 12.30 13.19 -14.23
C SER A 365 11.32 14.38 -14.23
N VAL A 366 10.74 14.72 -15.38
CA VAL A 366 9.73 15.79 -15.48
C VAL A 366 8.48 15.42 -14.68
N VAL A 367 8.03 14.17 -14.79
CA VAL A 367 6.84 13.70 -14.04
C VAL A 367 7.09 13.71 -12.53
N LEU A 368 8.28 13.33 -12.06
CA LEU A 368 8.67 13.44 -10.65
C LEU A 368 8.65 14.90 -10.18
N MET A 369 9.11 15.86 -11.00
CA MET A 369 9.02 17.30 -10.70
C MET A 369 7.57 17.78 -10.61
N ILE A 370 6.69 17.31 -11.51
CA ILE A 370 5.24 17.59 -11.44
C ILE A 370 4.66 17.04 -10.13
N CYS A 371 4.99 15.81 -9.76
CA CYS A 371 4.54 15.22 -8.50
C CYS A 371 5.03 16.03 -7.28
N ALA A 372 6.31 16.43 -7.27
CA ALA A 372 6.89 17.24 -6.22
C ALA A 372 6.20 18.62 -6.11
N GLY A 373 5.95 19.28 -7.24
CA GLY A 373 5.23 20.54 -7.32
C GLY A 373 3.79 20.43 -6.82
N ALA A 374 3.05 19.39 -7.24
CA ALA A 374 1.68 19.13 -6.79
C ALA A 374 1.62 18.88 -5.27
N LEU A 375 2.55 18.09 -4.72
CA LEU A 375 2.68 17.89 -3.28
C LEU A 375 3.01 19.19 -2.55
N GLY A 376 3.93 20.00 -3.08
CA GLY A 376 4.29 21.32 -2.55
C GLY A 376 3.09 22.28 -2.51
N VAL A 377 2.32 22.35 -3.59
CA VAL A 377 1.09 23.18 -3.64
C VAL A 377 0.06 22.67 -2.63
N ALA A 378 -0.23 21.37 -2.63
CA ALA A 378 -1.22 20.79 -1.71
C ALA A 378 -0.85 21.05 -0.24
N THR A 379 0.42 20.86 0.13
CA THR A 379 0.89 21.09 1.50
C THR A 379 0.86 22.55 1.90
N THR A 380 1.32 23.46 1.02
CA THR A 380 1.35 24.91 1.29
C THR A 380 -0.07 25.47 1.43
N VAL A 381 -0.97 25.11 0.49
CA VAL A 381 -2.36 25.54 0.56
C VAL A 381 -3.03 25.04 1.84
N THR A 382 -2.79 23.80 2.22
CA THR A 382 -3.35 23.23 3.45
C THR A 382 -2.75 23.89 4.70
N ALA A 383 -1.45 24.13 4.72
CA ALA A 383 -0.78 24.79 5.85
C ALA A 383 -1.29 26.21 6.10
N VAL A 384 -1.59 26.96 5.03
CA VAL A 384 -2.01 28.37 5.12
C VAL A 384 -3.53 28.53 5.32
N ARG A 385 -4.33 27.63 4.70
CA ARG A 385 -5.80 27.80 4.63
C ARG A 385 -6.59 26.90 5.57
N SER A 386 -5.93 26.12 6.44
CA SER A 386 -6.64 25.19 7.34
C SER A 386 -6.10 25.23 8.76
N ASP A 387 -6.93 24.78 9.69
CA ASP A 387 -6.58 24.63 11.11
C ASP A 387 -5.76 23.34 11.38
N LEU A 388 -5.47 22.54 10.35
CA LEU A 388 -4.76 21.28 10.48
C LEU A 388 -3.40 21.38 11.19
N PRO A 389 -2.56 22.42 10.94
CA PRO A 389 -1.28 22.56 11.65
C PRO A 389 -1.42 22.73 13.16
N ALA A 390 -2.54 23.30 13.62
CA ALA A 390 -2.84 23.55 15.04
C ALA A 390 -3.48 22.36 15.74
N ALA A 391 -3.97 21.34 15.00
CA ALA A 391 -4.63 20.17 15.57
C ALA A 391 -3.70 19.43 16.54
N ARG A 392 -4.19 19.19 17.77
CA ARG A 392 -3.46 18.52 18.86
C ARG A 392 -3.96 17.11 19.04
N ALA A 393 -3.09 16.22 19.53
CA ALA A 393 -3.45 14.83 19.84
C ALA A 393 -4.53 14.71 20.97
N ALA A 394 -4.70 15.76 21.78
CA ALA A 394 -5.69 15.81 22.88
C ALA A 394 -7.10 16.19 22.41
N ASP A 395 -7.27 16.64 21.16
CA ASP A 395 -8.58 16.98 20.60
C ASP A 395 -9.38 15.73 20.14
N ALA A 396 -8.78 14.52 20.29
CA ALA A 396 -9.50 13.27 20.15
C ALA A 396 -10.34 13.02 21.41
N PRO A 397 -11.67 12.86 21.33
CA PRO A 397 -12.50 12.56 22.48
C PRO A 397 -12.00 11.29 23.17
N LEU A 398 -11.65 11.39 24.46
CA LEU A 398 -11.37 10.22 25.29
C LEU A 398 -12.56 9.27 25.18
N PRO A 399 -12.36 7.94 25.02
CA PRO A 399 -13.47 7.00 25.11
C PRO A 399 -14.16 7.25 26.44
N ALA A 400 -15.48 7.51 26.40
CA ALA A 400 -16.30 7.69 27.59
C ALA A 400 -15.99 6.50 28.51
N ALA A 401 -15.51 6.80 29.74
CA ALA A 401 -15.32 5.81 30.75
C ALA A 401 -16.64 5.06 30.92
N ALA A 402 -16.64 3.77 30.57
CA ALA A 402 -17.76 2.89 30.84
C ALA A 402 -17.89 2.83 32.36
N GLY A 403 -18.93 3.53 32.89
CA GLY A 403 -19.38 3.39 34.26
C GLY A 403 -20.14 2.09 34.44
#